data_fd4179c73687a3776245a6a92134043d
#
_entry.id   fd4179c73687a3776245a6a92134043d
#
_cell.length_a   1.000
_cell.length_b   1.000
_cell.length_c   1.000
_cell.angle_alpha   90.00
_cell.angle_beta   90.00
_cell.angle_gamma   90.00
#
_symmetry.space_group_name_H-M   'P 1'
#
loop_
_entity.id
_entity.type
_entity.pdbx_description
1 polymer ?
#
loop_
_entity_poly.entity_id
_entity_poly.type
_entity_poly.pdbx_seq_one_letter_code
_entity_poly.pdbx_strand_id
1 'polypeptide(L)'
;PADIAMNFCSVGRYLIGRQDCLPPDIAALFSSGERLQARQGYARCAGCPVGTQALITADASLARAASAAGLDVLRLSEHSATLEGYSTGFFGGACGADNVRRLLFFCGQWEALPEATAIRAFCLSHGYTPISLSPSPLYDYGSLLFFQKGEAGFPSPTGKAGKA
;
A
#
# COMPACT_ATOMS: atom_id res chain seq x y z
N PRO A 1 5.34 19.24 -2.88
CA PRO A 1 6.39 18.85 -1.94
C PRO A 1 7.16 17.63 -2.46
N ALA A 2 8.47 17.57 -2.23
CA ALA A 2 9.33 16.51 -2.75
C ALA A 2 8.99 15.12 -2.17
N ASP A 3 8.40 15.07 -1.00
CA ASP A 3 7.99 13.86 -0.28
C ASP A 3 6.87 13.07 -0.96
N ILE A 4 6.01 13.70 -1.75
CA ILE A 4 4.96 12.99 -2.50
C ILE A 4 5.45 12.38 -3.82
N ALA A 5 6.61 12.78 -4.31
CA ALA A 5 7.14 12.37 -5.61
C ALA A 5 7.42 10.86 -5.73
N MET A 6 7.59 10.16 -4.59
CA MET A 6 7.83 8.72 -4.54
C MET A 6 6.63 7.94 -3.95
N ASN A 7 5.53 8.62 -3.66
CA ASN A 7 4.41 8.03 -2.92
C ASN A 7 3.26 7.62 -3.83
N PHE A 8 3.52 6.70 -4.74
CA PHE A 8 2.53 6.12 -5.65
C PHE A 8 2.09 4.74 -5.18
N CYS A 9 0.81 4.41 -5.39
CA CYS A 9 0.28 3.08 -5.15
C CYS A 9 0.37 2.26 -6.45
N SER A 10 1.13 1.16 -6.41
CA SER A 10 1.24 0.24 -7.54
C SER A 10 0.31 -0.95 -7.35
N VAL A 11 -0.58 -1.22 -8.33
CA VAL A 11 -1.51 -2.35 -8.34
C VAL A 11 -1.42 -3.01 -9.72
N GLY A 12 -0.80 -4.18 -9.80
CA GLY A 12 -0.55 -4.84 -11.08
C GLY A 12 0.20 -3.94 -12.06
N ARG A 13 -0.42 -3.62 -13.20
CA ARG A 13 0.15 -2.72 -14.21
C ARG A 13 -0.12 -1.23 -13.95
N TYR A 14 -0.88 -0.89 -12.92
CA TYR A 14 -1.32 0.47 -12.66
C TYR A 14 -0.41 1.17 -11.64
N LEU A 15 -0.06 2.43 -11.92
CA LEU A 15 0.61 3.35 -11.01
C LEU A 15 -0.35 4.49 -10.66
N ILE A 16 -0.90 4.47 -9.46
CA ILE A 16 -1.99 5.36 -9.03
C ILE A 16 -1.42 6.44 -8.10
N GLY A 17 -1.72 7.71 -8.35
CA GLY A 17 -1.31 8.84 -7.52
C GLY A 17 -1.32 10.16 -8.26
N ARG A 18 -0.60 11.16 -7.71
CA ARG A 18 -0.43 12.50 -8.28
C ARG A 18 0.55 12.46 -9.45
N GLN A 19 0.05 12.23 -10.66
CA GLN A 19 0.89 12.10 -11.88
C GLN A 19 1.65 13.38 -12.23
N ASP A 20 1.15 14.53 -11.82
CA ASP A 20 1.82 15.84 -11.93
C ASP A 20 3.07 15.97 -11.03
N CYS A 21 3.25 15.08 -10.07
CA CYS A 21 4.41 15.00 -9.19
C CYS A 21 5.34 13.81 -9.50
N LEU A 22 5.06 13.03 -10.56
CA LEU A 22 5.82 11.83 -10.91
C LEU A 22 7.16 12.22 -11.54
N PRO A 23 8.33 11.86 -10.93
CA PRO A 23 9.63 12.13 -11.52
C PRO A 23 9.82 11.37 -12.84
N PRO A 24 10.53 11.95 -13.84
CA PRO A 24 10.71 11.33 -15.15
C PRO A 24 11.43 9.97 -15.10
N ASP A 25 12.38 9.79 -14.20
CA ASP A 25 13.11 8.54 -14.00
C ASP A 25 12.21 7.44 -13.44
N ILE A 26 11.35 7.76 -12.47
CA ILE A 26 10.31 6.83 -11.96
C ILE A 26 9.27 6.53 -13.05
N ALA A 27 8.88 7.56 -13.82
CA ALA A 27 7.97 7.40 -14.94
C ALA A 27 8.52 6.41 -16.00
N ALA A 28 9.83 6.41 -16.23
CA ALA A 28 10.49 5.51 -17.17
C ALA A 28 10.47 4.04 -16.69
N LEU A 29 10.56 3.78 -15.39
CA LEU A 29 10.45 2.43 -14.81
C LEU A 29 9.05 1.82 -15.04
N PHE A 30 8.03 2.65 -15.19
CA PHE A 30 6.64 2.24 -15.46
C PHE A 30 6.22 2.50 -16.92
N SER A 31 7.15 2.42 -17.85
CA SER A 31 6.90 2.72 -19.28
C SER A 31 5.87 1.78 -19.94
N SER A 32 5.76 0.53 -19.46
CA SER A 32 4.79 -0.46 -19.94
C SER A 32 3.48 -0.49 -19.14
N GLY A 33 3.39 0.28 -18.04
CA GLY A 33 2.21 0.34 -17.18
C GLY A 33 1.28 1.51 -17.49
N GLU A 34 0.09 1.46 -16.93
CA GLU A 34 -0.89 2.54 -17.02
C GLU A 34 -0.81 3.46 -15.81
N ARG A 35 -0.90 4.77 -16.04
CA ARG A 35 -0.84 5.80 -15.00
C ARG A 35 -2.23 6.32 -14.71
N LEU A 36 -2.68 6.18 -13.46
CA LEU A 36 -3.99 6.63 -13.04
C LEU A 36 -3.85 7.86 -12.14
N GLN A 37 -4.47 8.96 -12.57
CA GLN A 37 -4.47 10.20 -11.79
C GLN A 37 -5.39 10.08 -10.58
N ALA A 38 -4.84 10.31 -9.39
CA ALA A 38 -5.58 10.50 -8.14
C ALA A 38 -5.14 11.81 -7.48
N ARG A 39 -6.00 12.40 -6.64
CA ARG A 39 -5.67 13.65 -5.93
C ARG A 39 -4.88 13.39 -4.64
N GLN A 40 -4.70 12.14 -4.26
CA GLN A 40 -3.96 11.74 -3.06
C GLN A 40 -2.45 11.81 -3.29
N GLY A 41 -1.75 12.65 -2.51
CA GLY A 41 -0.29 12.77 -2.57
C GLY A 41 0.43 11.60 -1.93
N TYR A 42 -0.16 10.99 -0.90
CA TYR A 42 0.37 9.82 -0.20
C TYR A 42 -0.35 8.53 -0.64
N ALA A 43 -0.44 8.32 -1.94
CA ALA A 43 -1.21 7.24 -2.52
C ALA A 43 -0.75 5.85 -2.05
N ARG A 44 0.57 5.65 -1.83
CA ARG A 44 1.11 4.39 -1.30
C ARG A 44 0.61 4.10 0.11
N CYS A 45 0.61 5.12 0.98
CA CYS A 45 0.12 4.97 2.34
C CYS A 45 -1.41 4.90 2.41
N ALA A 46 -2.12 5.56 1.50
CA ALA A 46 -3.58 5.58 1.47
C ALA A 46 -4.20 4.29 0.88
N GLY A 47 -3.45 3.54 0.07
CA GLY A 47 -3.93 2.33 -0.60
C GLY A 47 -3.22 1.06 -0.19
N CYS A 48 -3.96 -0.02 0.02
CA CYS A 48 -3.42 -1.37 0.23
C CYS A 48 -3.76 -2.25 -0.97
N PRO A 49 -2.80 -2.53 -1.87
CA PRO A 49 -2.98 -3.49 -2.95
C PRO A 49 -3.23 -4.90 -2.42
N VAL A 50 -4.19 -5.60 -3.02
CA VAL A 50 -4.46 -7.03 -2.78
C VAL A 50 -4.23 -7.77 -4.09
N GLY A 51 -3.02 -8.26 -4.29
CA GLY A 51 -2.57 -8.81 -5.55
C GLY A 51 -2.47 -7.76 -6.66
N THR A 52 -2.81 -8.18 -7.89
CA THR A 52 -2.65 -7.34 -9.10
C THR A 52 -3.95 -6.71 -9.60
N GLN A 53 -5.09 -7.04 -8.98
CA GLN A 53 -6.42 -6.68 -9.49
C GLN A 53 -7.32 -5.99 -8.44
N ALA A 54 -6.84 -5.81 -7.20
CA ALA A 54 -7.68 -5.32 -6.13
C ALA A 54 -6.97 -4.31 -5.22
N LEU A 55 -7.76 -3.41 -4.63
CA LEU A 55 -7.30 -2.33 -3.76
C LEU A 55 -8.25 -2.13 -2.58
N ILE A 56 -7.71 -2.06 -1.36
CA ILE A 56 -8.46 -1.57 -0.19
C ILE A 56 -7.98 -0.15 0.11
N THR A 57 -8.91 0.80 0.27
CA THR A 57 -8.55 2.19 0.57
C THR A 57 -9.72 2.94 1.24
N ALA A 58 -9.40 3.88 2.14
CA ALA A 58 -10.35 4.87 2.63
C ALA A 58 -10.43 6.11 1.74
N ASP A 59 -9.43 6.34 0.87
CA ASP A 59 -9.37 7.53 0.02
C ASP A 59 -10.31 7.44 -1.17
N ALA A 60 -11.23 8.41 -1.26
CA ALA A 60 -12.25 8.45 -2.32
C ALA A 60 -11.65 8.72 -3.71
N SER A 61 -10.53 9.41 -3.81
CA SER A 61 -9.88 9.72 -5.09
C SER A 61 -9.16 8.50 -5.66
N LEU A 62 -8.45 7.76 -4.79
CA LEU A 62 -7.86 6.47 -5.15
C LEU A 62 -8.92 5.45 -5.55
N ALA A 63 -9.98 5.32 -4.75
CA ALA A 63 -11.08 4.40 -5.03
C ALA A 63 -11.69 4.65 -6.42
N ARG A 64 -11.99 5.92 -6.74
CA ARG A 64 -12.55 6.28 -8.07
C ARG A 64 -11.60 5.97 -9.21
N ALA A 65 -10.30 6.33 -9.07
CA ALA A 65 -9.31 6.09 -10.11
C ALA A 65 -9.13 4.58 -10.38
N ALA A 66 -9.02 3.78 -9.32
CA ALA A 66 -8.88 2.33 -9.41
C ALA A 66 -10.12 1.65 -10.01
N SER A 67 -11.33 1.99 -9.52
CA SER A 67 -12.58 1.42 -10.05
C SER A 67 -12.82 1.78 -11.52
N ALA A 68 -12.48 3.02 -11.94
CA ALA A 68 -12.60 3.43 -13.35
C ALA A 68 -11.67 2.65 -14.27
N ALA A 69 -10.56 2.13 -13.75
CA ALA A 69 -9.62 1.27 -14.47
C ALA A 69 -9.99 -0.22 -14.42
N GLY A 70 -11.11 -0.58 -13.79
CA GLY A 70 -11.60 -1.96 -13.71
C GLY A 70 -10.97 -2.77 -12.57
N LEU A 71 -10.29 -2.13 -11.61
CA LEU A 71 -9.84 -2.80 -10.40
C LEU A 71 -11.01 -3.01 -9.44
N ASP A 72 -11.00 -4.14 -8.73
CA ASP A 72 -11.88 -4.34 -7.59
C ASP A 72 -11.45 -3.45 -6.42
N VAL A 73 -12.39 -2.72 -5.83
CA VAL A 73 -12.09 -1.77 -4.76
C VAL A 73 -13.00 -1.99 -3.56
N LEU A 74 -12.40 -2.28 -2.42
CA LEU A 74 -13.07 -2.17 -1.13
C LEU A 74 -12.77 -0.79 -0.55
N ARG A 75 -13.81 0.05 -0.48
CA ARG A 75 -13.71 1.35 0.16
C ARG A 75 -14.09 1.25 1.64
N LEU A 76 -13.18 1.72 2.50
CA LEU A 76 -13.38 1.81 3.94
C LEU A 76 -13.87 3.21 4.35
N SER A 77 -14.40 3.32 5.56
CA SER A 77 -14.66 4.61 6.21
C SER A 77 -13.35 5.34 6.51
N GLU A 78 -13.44 6.65 6.74
CA GLU A 78 -12.31 7.43 7.25
C GLU A 78 -11.97 6.99 8.69
N HIS A 79 -10.74 7.29 9.15
CA HIS A 79 -10.25 6.97 10.50
C HIS A 79 -9.98 5.48 10.77
N SER A 80 -9.53 4.73 9.78
CA SER A 80 -9.27 3.29 9.89
C SER A 80 -7.94 2.93 10.55
N ALA A 81 -6.96 3.85 10.65
CA ALA A 81 -5.69 3.64 11.34
C ALA A 81 -5.32 4.84 12.22
N THR A 82 -4.47 4.61 13.23
CA THR A 82 -3.91 5.66 14.09
C THR A 82 -2.53 6.08 13.60
N LEU A 83 -2.18 7.35 13.82
CA LEU A 83 -0.85 7.89 13.57
C LEU A 83 -0.56 8.97 14.60
N GLU A 84 0.56 8.86 15.32
CA GLU A 84 0.93 9.83 16.35
C GLU A 84 1.09 11.24 15.77
N GLY A 85 0.53 12.23 16.45
CA GLY A 85 0.57 13.64 16.00
C GLY A 85 -0.45 14.01 14.92
N TYR A 86 -1.28 13.09 14.46
CA TYR A 86 -2.32 13.30 13.45
C TYR A 86 -3.69 12.83 13.95
N SER A 87 -4.75 13.39 13.39
CA SER A 87 -6.13 12.97 13.72
C SER A 87 -6.42 11.56 13.23
N THR A 88 -5.75 11.10 12.18
CA THR A 88 -5.88 9.75 11.60
C THR A 88 -4.65 9.41 10.79
N GLY A 89 -4.32 8.13 10.72
CA GLY A 89 -3.34 7.55 9.80
C GLY A 89 -3.98 6.97 8.54
N PHE A 90 -3.15 6.56 7.60
CA PHE A 90 -3.58 5.92 6.36
C PHE A 90 -3.69 4.39 6.53
N PHE A 91 -4.75 3.83 5.97
CA PHE A 91 -4.97 2.38 6.01
C PHE A 91 -3.85 1.58 5.34
N GLY A 92 -3.41 1.99 4.14
CA GLY A 92 -2.32 1.32 3.41
C GLY A 92 -0.96 1.47 4.09
N GLY A 93 -0.78 2.50 4.94
CA GLY A 93 0.38 2.66 5.80
C GLY A 93 0.44 1.64 6.93
N ALA A 94 -0.70 1.07 7.29
CA ALA A 94 -0.85 0.07 8.34
C ALA A 94 -0.84 -1.37 7.83
N CYS A 95 -0.62 -1.61 6.52
CA CYS A 95 -0.71 -2.96 5.96
C CYS A 95 0.24 -3.20 4.78
N GLY A 96 0.34 -4.46 4.35
CA GLY A 96 1.04 -4.86 3.14
C GLY A 96 0.83 -6.33 2.80
N ALA A 97 0.91 -6.67 1.50
CA ALA A 97 0.68 -8.00 0.99
C ALA A 97 1.97 -8.75 0.69
N ASP A 98 2.09 -9.97 1.21
CA ASP A 98 3.03 -10.98 0.71
C ASP A 98 2.34 -11.73 -0.44
N ASN A 99 2.67 -11.36 -1.65
CA ASN A 99 2.05 -11.92 -2.85
C ASN A 99 2.45 -13.38 -3.11
N VAL A 100 3.58 -13.83 -2.56
CA VAL A 100 4.06 -15.21 -2.71
C VAL A 100 3.26 -16.15 -1.83
N ARG A 101 3.10 -15.78 -0.56
CA ARG A 101 2.36 -16.58 0.42
C ARG A 101 0.85 -16.29 0.42
N ARG A 102 0.41 -15.29 -0.34
CA ARG A 102 -0.99 -14.85 -0.37
C ARG A 102 -1.50 -14.44 1.01
N LEU A 103 -0.69 -13.68 1.74
CA LEU A 103 -1.02 -13.16 3.05
C LEU A 103 -1.12 -11.63 2.99
N LEU A 104 -2.12 -11.06 3.65
CA LEU A 104 -2.24 -9.62 3.86
C LEU A 104 -2.02 -9.33 5.34
N PHE A 105 -0.90 -8.68 5.67
CA PHE A 105 -0.53 -8.36 7.03
C PHE A 105 -1.00 -6.97 7.43
N PHE A 106 -1.42 -6.86 8.69
CA PHE A 106 -1.88 -5.62 9.29
C PHE A 106 -1.07 -5.30 10.56
N CYS A 107 -0.61 -4.06 10.69
CA CYS A 107 0.11 -3.54 11.86
C CYS A 107 -0.88 -3.20 12.98
N GLY A 108 -1.61 -4.19 13.47
CA GLY A 108 -2.66 -4.07 14.49
C GLY A 108 -3.84 -4.97 14.19
N GLN A 109 -4.88 -4.82 15.00
CA GLN A 109 -6.07 -5.66 14.98
C GLN A 109 -7.08 -5.13 13.97
N TRP A 110 -7.02 -5.60 12.72
CA TRP A 110 -8.00 -5.24 11.69
C TRP A 110 -9.40 -5.78 11.99
N GLU A 111 -9.50 -6.85 12.77
CA GLU A 111 -10.77 -7.46 13.22
C GLU A 111 -11.62 -6.53 14.07
N ALA A 112 -11.01 -5.50 14.66
CA ALA A 112 -11.69 -4.48 15.45
C ALA A 112 -12.30 -3.35 14.60
N LEU A 113 -12.01 -3.31 13.29
CA LEU A 113 -12.58 -2.31 12.39
C LEU A 113 -14.07 -2.57 12.11
N PRO A 114 -14.87 -1.52 11.91
CA PRO A 114 -16.27 -1.68 11.52
C PRO A 114 -16.47 -2.52 10.26
N GLU A 115 -15.53 -2.43 9.32
CA GLU A 115 -15.55 -3.15 8.05
C GLU A 115 -14.84 -4.52 8.08
N ALA A 116 -14.53 -5.08 9.25
CA ALA A 116 -13.78 -6.33 9.39
C ALA A 116 -14.37 -7.49 8.57
N THR A 117 -15.70 -7.65 8.57
CA THR A 117 -16.37 -8.66 7.76
C THR A 117 -16.15 -8.46 6.27
N ALA A 118 -16.24 -7.21 5.79
CA ALA A 118 -16.02 -6.87 4.39
C ALA A 118 -14.54 -7.05 3.99
N ILE A 119 -13.60 -6.66 4.86
CA ILE A 119 -12.16 -6.85 4.65
C ILE A 119 -11.85 -8.34 4.51
N ARG A 120 -12.35 -9.19 5.43
CA ARG A 120 -12.17 -10.64 5.37
C ARG A 120 -12.71 -11.22 4.06
N ALA A 121 -13.94 -10.92 3.71
CA ALA A 121 -14.58 -11.42 2.50
C ALA A 121 -13.83 -10.98 1.24
N PHE A 122 -13.42 -9.71 1.17
CA PHE A 122 -12.66 -9.15 0.07
C PHE A 122 -11.27 -9.80 -0.08
N CYS A 123 -10.53 -9.95 1.01
CA CYS A 123 -9.23 -10.64 0.98
C CYS A 123 -9.37 -12.08 0.47
N LEU A 124 -10.32 -12.83 1.02
CA LEU A 124 -10.55 -14.24 0.64
C LEU A 124 -11.00 -14.39 -0.80
N SER A 125 -11.85 -13.49 -1.33
CA SER A 125 -12.28 -13.53 -2.74
C SER A 125 -11.12 -13.32 -3.72
N HIS A 126 -10.05 -12.62 -3.28
CA HIS A 126 -8.81 -12.44 -4.05
C HIS A 126 -7.72 -13.46 -3.70
N GLY A 127 -8.04 -14.47 -2.88
CA GLY A 127 -7.13 -15.54 -2.49
C GLY A 127 -6.08 -15.14 -1.46
N TYR A 128 -6.35 -14.10 -0.65
CA TYR A 128 -5.46 -13.65 0.43
C TYR A 128 -6.05 -13.94 1.80
N THR A 129 -5.20 -14.35 2.74
CA THR A 129 -5.58 -14.50 4.15
C THR A 129 -5.12 -13.27 4.93
N PRO A 130 -6.03 -12.52 5.57
CA PRO A 130 -5.67 -11.38 6.41
C PRO A 130 -5.11 -11.84 7.77
N ILE A 131 -4.00 -11.21 8.21
CA ILE A 131 -3.25 -11.55 9.43
C ILE A 131 -3.00 -10.29 10.25
N SER A 132 -3.43 -10.26 11.51
CA SER A 132 -3.04 -9.24 12.49
C SER A 132 -1.66 -9.54 13.08
N LEU A 133 -0.75 -8.56 13.04
CA LEU A 133 0.60 -8.69 13.60
C LEU A 133 0.65 -8.37 15.10
N SER A 134 -0.35 -7.69 15.64
CA SER A 134 -0.45 -7.35 17.05
C SER A 134 -1.92 -7.21 17.48
N PRO A 135 -2.23 -7.35 18.78
CA PRO A 135 -3.57 -7.11 19.33
C PRO A 135 -3.86 -5.61 19.56
N SER A 136 -2.92 -4.72 19.25
CA SER A 136 -3.08 -3.26 19.38
C SER A 136 -4.00 -2.71 18.28
N PRO A 137 -4.57 -1.50 18.44
CA PRO A 137 -5.26 -0.82 17.35
C PRO A 137 -4.39 -0.70 16.11
N LEU A 138 -5.02 -0.65 14.94
CA LEU A 138 -4.33 -0.51 13.66
C LEU A 138 -3.49 0.77 13.64
N TYR A 139 -2.20 0.66 13.30
CA TYR A 139 -1.25 1.78 13.32
C TYR A 139 -0.54 1.95 11.98
N ASP A 140 -0.46 3.19 11.50
CA ASP A 140 0.21 3.57 10.27
C ASP A 140 1.73 3.69 10.48
N TYR A 141 2.50 2.74 9.94
CA TYR A 141 3.98 2.75 9.92
C TYR A 141 4.55 3.15 8.57
N GLY A 142 3.74 3.59 7.62
CA GLY A 142 4.16 3.97 6.27
C GLY A 142 4.15 2.83 5.25
N SER A 143 3.67 1.66 5.61
CA SER A 143 3.47 0.43 4.83
C SER A 143 4.46 -0.70 5.13
N LEU A 144 4.02 -1.94 4.89
CA LEU A 144 4.86 -3.13 4.94
C LEU A 144 5.32 -3.49 3.53
N LEU A 145 6.63 -3.77 3.40
CA LEU A 145 7.24 -4.25 2.17
C LEU A 145 7.83 -5.65 2.40
N PHE A 146 7.59 -6.55 1.46
CA PHE A 146 8.05 -7.94 1.53
C PHE A 146 9.12 -8.20 0.48
N PHE A 147 10.25 -8.77 0.89
CA PHE A 147 11.36 -9.12 0.02
C PHE A 147 11.62 -10.63 0.09
N GLN A 148 11.88 -11.26 -1.06
CA GLN A 148 12.30 -12.66 -1.09
C GLN A 148 13.79 -12.76 -0.78
N LYS A 149 14.16 -13.70 0.11
CA LYS A 149 15.57 -14.02 0.38
C LYS A 149 16.15 -14.71 -0.85
N GLY A 150 17.03 -14.05 -1.59
CA GLY A 150 17.71 -14.64 -2.75
C GLY A 150 17.65 -13.82 -4.03
N GLU A 151 16.80 -12.80 -4.15
CA GLU A 151 16.95 -11.83 -5.23
C GLU A 151 18.11 -10.90 -4.91
N ALA A 152 19.27 -11.18 -5.51
CA ALA A 152 20.49 -10.41 -5.35
C ALA A 152 20.26 -8.96 -5.81
N GLY A 153 20.39 -8.02 -4.89
CA GLY A 153 20.30 -6.60 -5.22
C GLY A 153 20.46 -5.64 -4.07
N PHE A 154 20.34 -6.09 -2.82
CA PHE A 154 20.67 -5.22 -1.69
C PHE A 154 22.15 -5.38 -1.32
N PRO A 155 22.96 -4.29 -1.36
CA PRO A 155 24.32 -4.35 -0.85
C PRO A 155 24.29 -4.76 0.63
N SER A 156 25.08 -5.78 0.97
CA SER A 156 25.29 -6.19 2.35
C SER A 156 25.71 -4.97 3.19
N PRO A 157 25.19 -4.76 4.42
CA PRO A 157 25.60 -3.66 5.28
C PRO A 157 27.03 -3.77 5.83
N THR A 158 27.82 -4.71 5.34
CA THR A 158 29.24 -4.88 5.75
C THR A 158 30.21 -4.18 4.78
N GLY A 159 30.03 -2.87 4.56
CA GLY A 159 31.09 -2.00 4.09
C GLY A 159 32.03 -1.74 5.26
N LYS A 160 33.15 -2.47 5.35
CA LYS A 160 34.27 -2.12 6.23
C LYS A 160 34.67 -0.68 5.95
N ALA A 161 34.56 0.18 6.97
CA ALA A 161 35.23 1.48 6.94
C ALA A 161 36.73 1.22 6.74
N GLY A 162 37.23 1.54 5.54
CA GLY A 162 38.64 1.56 5.28
C GLY A 162 39.29 2.62 6.15
N LYS A 163 40.20 2.19 7.04
CA LYS A 163 41.14 3.08 7.71
C LYS A 163 42.11 3.60 6.64
N ALA A 164 42.14 4.88 6.48
CA ALA A 164 43.30 5.65 6.02
C ALA A 164 43.59 6.72 7.05
#